data_8dad6fa284c781d5658d78662979cceb
#
_entry.id   8dad6fa284c781d5658d78662979cceb
#
_cell.length_a   1.000
_cell.length_b   1.000
_cell.length_c   1.000
_cell.angle_alpha   90.00
_cell.angle_beta   90.00
_cell.angle_gamma   90.00
#
_symmetry.space_group_name_H-M   'P 1'
#
loop_
_entity.id
_entity.type
_entity.pdbx_description
1 polymer ?
#
loop_
_entity_poly.entity_id
_entity_poly.type
_entity_poly.pdbx_seq_one_letter_code
_entity_poly.pdbx_strand_id
1 'polypeptide(L)'
;LPPAIAPDYHLRLSKNVAALGWQVRSQVAIEDARHRSGWALLVALLVCVIAAGGIATLIARRAEFVRQERRARAEALRLERRVQSRTADLRKANVRLEQEVREREQAEASLRLTQAELVQAAKLATLGRMSAALSHEYSQPLAAIRSDAEIAGMLIERGRAPEAKVNLARIEGMVTRMAEIAKTLKGFTRKSGTDIRPVSLRQVIDETALLLQPQIKRSNVRLDIAVPGEDIIVKGGRIRLEQVVINLLSNALDAVGGVSSPQVRLALYREGDVAVLTVSDNGPGIHAEDMPQIFDPFFTTKDVGAGLGLGLSIAYKIVHDFSGSLKAANRDSGGAEFAMRLPVADQGVLAAE
;
A
#
# COMPACT_ATOMS: atom_id res chain seq x y z
N LEU A 1 44.35 -111.43 28.26
CA LEU A 1 43.20 -111.35 27.31
C LEU A 1 42.23 -110.31 27.83
N PRO A 2 41.74 -109.37 26.99
CA PRO A 2 40.74 -108.39 27.38
C PRO A 2 39.45 -109.11 27.80
N PRO A 3 38.71 -108.62 28.74
CA PRO A 3 37.48 -109.27 29.17
C PRO A 3 36.49 -109.35 28.01
N ALA A 4 36.10 -110.61 27.70
CA ALA A 4 35.07 -110.83 26.67
C ALA A 4 33.72 -110.30 27.18
N ILE A 5 33.15 -109.37 26.44
CA ILE A 5 31.82 -108.90 26.72
C ILE A 5 30.85 -109.93 26.16
N ALA A 6 30.13 -110.62 27.06
CA ALA A 6 29.08 -111.56 26.68
C ALA A 6 27.86 -110.80 26.14
N PRO A 7 27.05 -111.37 25.25
CA PRO A 7 25.89 -110.72 24.65
C PRO A 7 24.84 -110.21 25.63
N ASP A 8 24.90 -110.65 26.90
CA ASP A 8 23.95 -110.25 27.95
C ASP A 8 24.40 -109.04 28.78
N TYR A 9 25.37 -108.25 28.27
CA TYR A 9 25.85 -106.97 28.89
C TYR A 9 26.26 -107.11 30.38
N HIS A 10 26.82 -108.29 30.79
CA HIS A 10 27.41 -108.52 32.10
C HIS A 10 28.94 -108.47 32.05
N LEU A 11 29.55 -107.68 32.95
CA LEU A 11 31.01 -107.70 33.11
C LEU A 11 31.36 -108.85 33.99
N ARG A 12 32.07 -109.87 33.42
CA ARG A 12 32.55 -111.00 34.16
C ARG A 12 33.95 -110.72 34.66
N LEU A 13 34.08 -110.58 35.93
CA LEU A 13 35.35 -110.45 36.59
C LEU A 13 35.70 -111.79 37.23
N SER A 14 36.87 -112.30 36.95
CA SER A 14 37.38 -113.55 37.58
C SER A 14 38.70 -113.28 38.26
N LYS A 15 38.84 -113.65 39.52
CA LYS A 15 40.07 -113.52 40.31
C LYS A 15 40.44 -114.86 40.86
N ASN A 16 41.64 -115.36 40.55
CA ASN A 16 42.15 -116.55 41.12
C ASN A 16 42.68 -116.28 42.52
N VAL A 17 42.20 -117.01 43.55
CA VAL A 17 42.73 -117.00 44.90
C VAL A 17 43.65 -118.18 45.07
N ALA A 18 44.93 -117.91 44.81
CA ALA A 18 45.99 -118.94 44.72
C ALA A 18 46.14 -119.81 46.01
N ALA A 19 45.81 -119.25 47.19
CA ALA A 19 45.89 -119.94 48.47
C ALA A 19 44.82 -121.07 48.69
N LEU A 20 43.74 -121.05 47.86
CA LEU A 20 42.63 -121.98 48.01
C LEU A 20 42.31 -122.72 46.71
N GLY A 21 43.05 -122.47 45.63
CA GLY A 21 42.74 -123.07 44.33
C GLY A 21 41.40 -122.71 43.75
N TRP A 22 40.79 -121.61 44.25
CA TRP A 22 39.43 -121.20 43.85
C TRP A 22 39.48 -120.04 42.86
N GLN A 23 38.56 -120.05 41.94
CA GLN A 23 38.32 -119.00 41.02
C GLN A 23 37.01 -118.34 41.40
N VAL A 24 37.10 -117.12 41.95
CA VAL A 24 35.91 -116.31 42.24
C VAL A 24 35.49 -115.60 40.96
N ARG A 25 34.28 -115.86 40.57
CA ARG A 25 33.65 -115.19 39.35
C ARG A 25 32.52 -114.30 39.85
N SER A 26 32.64 -113.01 39.51
CA SER A 26 31.58 -112.04 39.78
C SER A 26 31.01 -111.61 38.44
N GLN A 27 29.71 -111.51 38.33
CA GLN A 27 29.00 -110.99 37.18
C GLN A 27 28.31 -109.70 37.68
N VAL A 28 28.64 -108.63 37.05
CA VAL A 28 28.03 -107.28 37.34
C VAL A 28 27.22 -106.90 36.12
N ALA A 29 25.92 -106.72 36.31
CA ALA A 29 25.05 -106.23 35.24
C ALA A 29 25.37 -104.77 34.97
N ILE A 30 25.79 -104.44 33.76
CA ILE A 30 26.11 -103.05 33.32
C ILE A 30 24.96 -102.40 32.54
N GLU A 31 23.85 -103.03 32.45
CA GLU A 31 22.66 -102.53 31.72
C GLU A 31 22.19 -101.21 32.29
N ASP A 32 22.02 -101.13 33.60
CA ASP A 32 21.63 -99.86 34.27
C ASP A 32 22.67 -98.74 34.12
N ALA A 33 23.94 -99.04 34.14
CA ALA A 33 25.02 -98.11 33.93
C ALA A 33 25.05 -97.59 32.49
N ARG A 34 24.76 -98.44 31.51
CA ARG A 34 24.69 -98.05 30.10
C ARG A 34 23.46 -97.18 29.79
N HIS A 35 22.30 -97.56 30.35
CA HIS A 35 21.09 -96.75 30.22
C HIS A 35 21.27 -95.39 30.87
N ARG A 36 21.84 -95.31 32.07
CA ARG A 36 22.12 -94.01 32.73
C ARG A 36 23.15 -93.20 31.98
N SER A 37 24.20 -93.78 31.42
CA SER A 37 25.16 -93.05 30.58
C SER A 37 24.58 -92.56 29.26
N GLY A 38 23.68 -93.39 28.62
CA GLY A 38 22.96 -92.99 27.39
C GLY A 38 22.03 -91.81 27.64
N TRP A 39 21.26 -91.82 28.72
CA TRP A 39 20.42 -90.70 29.11
C TRP A 39 21.24 -89.43 29.47
N ALA A 40 22.37 -89.57 30.18
CA ALA A 40 23.27 -88.47 30.50
C ALA A 40 23.85 -87.80 29.24
N LEU A 41 24.23 -88.62 28.23
CA LEU A 41 24.70 -88.08 26.92
C LEU A 41 23.61 -87.36 26.16
N LEU A 42 22.38 -87.88 26.14
CA LEU A 42 21.24 -87.23 25.49
C LEU A 42 20.90 -85.90 26.15
N VAL A 43 20.87 -85.79 27.49
CA VAL A 43 20.65 -84.58 28.25
C VAL A 43 21.76 -83.56 27.99
N ALA A 44 23.02 -84.06 27.99
CA ALA A 44 24.16 -83.17 27.69
C ALA A 44 24.08 -82.60 26.27
N LEU A 45 23.72 -83.41 25.30
CA LEU A 45 23.52 -82.98 23.90
C LEU A 45 22.38 -82.03 23.77
N LEU A 46 21.26 -82.28 24.44
CA LEU A 46 20.10 -81.32 24.48
C LEU A 46 20.49 -79.94 25.08
N VAL A 47 21.21 -79.97 26.18
CA VAL A 47 21.71 -78.69 26.81
C VAL A 47 22.65 -77.96 25.86
N CYS A 48 23.55 -78.68 25.18
CA CYS A 48 24.44 -78.08 24.18
C CYS A 48 23.66 -77.45 23.02
N VAL A 49 22.63 -78.12 22.50
CA VAL A 49 21.79 -77.60 21.42
C VAL A 49 21.02 -76.34 21.87
N ILE A 50 20.42 -76.38 23.08
CA ILE A 50 19.72 -75.24 23.63
C ILE A 50 20.71 -74.07 23.83
N ALA A 51 21.87 -74.33 24.41
CA ALA A 51 22.90 -73.27 24.61
C ALA A 51 23.40 -72.74 23.26
N ALA A 52 23.65 -73.57 22.27
CA ALA A 52 24.05 -73.12 20.94
C ALA A 52 22.92 -72.28 20.25
N GLY A 53 21.66 -72.68 20.36
CA GLY A 53 20.50 -71.97 19.89
C GLY A 53 20.35 -70.60 20.59
N GLY A 54 20.55 -70.59 21.92
CA GLY A 54 20.54 -69.34 22.70
C GLY A 54 21.67 -68.38 22.30
N ILE A 55 22.86 -68.88 22.13
CA ILE A 55 24.00 -68.06 21.65
C ILE A 55 23.75 -67.51 20.22
N ALA A 56 23.25 -68.36 19.32
CA ALA A 56 22.96 -68.00 17.94
C ALA A 56 21.89 -66.91 17.88
N THR A 57 20.81 -66.96 18.70
CA THR A 57 19.78 -65.94 18.79
C THR A 57 20.31 -64.65 19.37
N LEU A 58 21.16 -64.65 20.38
CA LEU A 58 21.83 -63.50 20.93
C LEU A 58 22.73 -62.77 19.91
N ILE A 59 23.52 -63.56 19.17
CA ILE A 59 24.38 -63.05 18.11
C ILE A 59 23.54 -62.42 17.00
N ALA A 60 22.45 -63.07 16.56
CA ALA A 60 21.53 -62.55 15.56
C ALA A 60 20.89 -61.23 16.00
N ARG A 61 20.33 -61.17 17.23
CA ARG A 61 19.75 -59.94 17.79
C ARG A 61 20.78 -58.82 17.89
N ARG A 62 21.98 -59.11 18.34
CA ARG A 62 23.05 -58.11 18.42
C ARG A 62 23.46 -57.59 17.03
N ALA A 63 23.52 -58.46 16.04
CA ALA A 63 23.81 -58.08 14.66
C ALA A 63 22.70 -57.20 14.06
N GLU A 64 21.43 -57.51 14.33
CA GLU A 64 20.28 -56.68 13.92
C GLU A 64 20.30 -55.32 14.58
N PHE A 65 20.55 -55.26 15.88
CA PHE A 65 20.67 -53.98 16.62
C PHE A 65 21.77 -53.07 16.04
N VAL A 66 22.96 -53.63 15.80
CA VAL A 66 24.06 -52.88 15.18
C VAL A 66 23.73 -52.41 13.76
N ARG A 67 23.01 -53.25 12.98
CA ARG A 67 22.55 -52.86 11.63
C ARG A 67 21.53 -51.73 11.70
N GLN A 68 20.57 -51.78 12.62
CA GLN A 68 19.57 -50.71 12.82
C GLN A 68 20.25 -49.40 13.25
N GLU A 69 21.16 -49.45 14.19
CA GLU A 69 21.92 -48.29 14.66
C GLU A 69 22.73 -47.64 13.53
N ARG A 70 23.40 -48.43 12.70
CA ARG A 70 24.12 -47.93 11.52
C ARG A 70 23.20 -47.31 10.49
N ARG A 71 22.01 -47.87 10.25
CA ARG A 71 20.99 -47.30 9.35
C ARG A 71 20.46 -45.97 9.90
N ALA A 72 20.08 -45.92 11.16
CA ALA A 72 19.61 -44.70 11.81
C ALA A 72 20.64 -43.58 11.77
N ARG A 73 21.92 -43.88 12.05
CA ARG A 73 23.01 -42.91 11.94
C ARG A 73 23.18 -42.39 10.49
N ALA A 74 23.13 -43.32 9.50
CA ALA A 74 23.25 -42.94 8.09
C ALA A 74 22.07 -42.08 7.62
N GLU A 75 20.85 -42.34 8.07
CA GLU A 75 19.66 -41.55 7.79
C GLU A 75 19.75 -40.18 8.46
N ALA A 76 20.14 -40.09 9.72
CA ALA A 76 20.36 -38.87 10.43
C ALA A 76 21.38 -37.97 9.73
N LEU A 77 22.53 -38.51 9.31
CA LEU A 77 23.53 -37.76 8.54
C LEU A 77 23.02 -37.29 7.18
N ARG A 78 22.21 -38.08 6.49
CA ARG A 78 21.59 -37.69 5.22
C ARG A 78 20.58 -36.56 5.42
N LEU A 79 19.76 -36.65 6.47
CA LEU A 79 18.80 -35.60 6.82
C LEU A 79 19.50 -34.32 7.19
N GLU A 80 20.52 -34.38 8.03
CA GLU A 80 21.33 -33.21 8.43
C GLU A 80 21.95 -32.50 7.22
N ARG A 81 22.57 -33.24 6.29
CA ARG A 81 23.11 -32.69 5.05
C ARG A 81 22.02 -32.04 4.19
N ARG A 82 20.82 -32.65 4.11
CA ARG A 82 19.70 -32.09 3.36
C ARG A 82 19.20 -30.80 4.00
N VAL A 83 19.09 -30.76 5.32
CA VAL A 83 18.69 -29.54 6.06
C VAL A 83 19.72 -28.44 5.85
N GLN A 84 21.01 -28.74 5.99
CA GLN A 84 22.08 -27.76 5.76
C GLN A 84 22.07 -27.20 4.33
N SER A 85 21.91 -28.06 3.32
CA SER A 85 21.81 -27.63 1.92
C SER A 85 20.59 -26.73 1.71
N ARG A 86 19.40 -27.15 2.18
CA ARG A 86 18.19 -26.34 2.06
C ARG A 86 18.27 -25.01 2.78
N THR A 87 18.88 -25.00 3.97
CA THR A 87 19.10 -23.75 4.73
C THR A 87 20.05 -22.81 3.98
N ALA A 88 21.11 -23.33 3.37
CA ALA A 88 22.01 -22.54 2.55
C ALA A 88 21.32 -21.97 1.29
N ASP A 89 20.50 -22.79 0.62
CA ASP A 89 19.73 -22.34 -0.55
C ASP A 89 18.71 -21.24 -0.19
N LEU A 90 17.99 -21.42 0.94
CA LEU A 90 17.07 -20.40 1.45
C LEU A 90 17.77 -19.09 1.81
N ARG A 91 18.95 -19.16 2.46
CA ARG A 91 19.74 -17.96 2.75
C ARG A 91 20.16 -17.23 1.49
N LYS A 92 20.61 -17.96 0.46
CA LYS A 92 20.96 -17.38 -0.84
C LYS A 92 19.76 -16.72 -1.53
N ALA A 93 18.59 -17.39 -1.47
CA ALA A 93 17.36 -16.84 -2.02
C ALA A 93 16.91 -15.57 -1.29
N ASN A 94 16.97 -15.55 0.05
CA ASN A 94 16.64 -14.37 0.84
C ASN A 94 17.55 -13.17 0.53
N VAL A 95 18.87 -13.38 0.44
CA VAL A 95 19.81 -12.30 0.09
C VAL A 95 19.49 -11.73 -1.29
N ARG A 96 19.16 -12.59 -2.27
CA ARG A 96 18.74 -12.12 -3.61
C ARG A 96 17.45 -11.32 -3.57
N LEU A 97 16.45 -11.80 -2.84
CA LEU A 97 15.18 -11.07 -2.68
C LEU A 97 15.38 -9.71 -2.02
N GLU A 98 16.18 -9.64 -0.97
CA GLU A 98 16.49 -8.37 -0.31
C GLU A 98 17.23 -7.38 -1.23
N GLN A 99 18.08 -7.89 -2.10
CA GLN A 99 18.76 -7.07 -3.10
C GLN A 99 17.77 -6.57 -4.16
N GLU A 100 16.92 -7.45 -4.69
CA GLU A 100 15.90 -7.10 -5.69
C GLU A 100 14.90 -6.08 -5.14
N VAL A 101 14.46 -6.23 -3.88
CA VAL A 101 13.58 -5.25 -3.21
C VAL A 101 14.27 -3.88 -3.13
N ARG A 102 15.54 -3.83 -2.70
CA ARG A 102 16.28 -2.57 -2.64
C ARG A 102 16.47 -1.90 -4.00
N GLU A 103 16.82 -2.67 -5.02
CA GLU A 103 16.95 -2.15 -6.40
C GLU A 103 15.61 -1.60 -6.91
N ARG A 104 14.52 -2.29 -6.63
CA ARG A 104 13.17 -1.84 -6.99
C ARG A 104 12.77 -0.54 -6.27
N GLU A 105 13.01 -0.45 -4.95
CA GLU A 105 12.74 0.77 -4.18
C GLU A 105 13.55 1.97 -4.70
N GLN A 106 14.83 1.77 -5.05
CA GLN A 106 15.66 2.81 -5.65
C GLN A 106 15.15 3.22 -7.03
N ALA A 107 14.76 2.27 -7.87
CA ALA A 107 14.19 2.54 -9.18
C ALA A 107 12.85 3.31 -9.09
N GLU A 108 11.98 2.91 -8.15
CA GLU A 108 10.71 3.63 -7.90
C GLU A 108 10.95 5.06 -7.40
N ALA A 109 11.90 5.25 -6.50
CA ALA A 109 12.26 6.59 -6.00
C ALA A 109 12.81 7.48 -7.13
N SER A 110 13.71 6.94 -7.97
CA SER A 110 14.25 7.64 -9.14
C SER A 110 13.16 7.99 -10.15
N LEU A 111 12.25 7.04 -10.42
CA LEU A 111 11.11 7.27 -11.33
C LEU A 111 10.21 8.41 -10.82
N ARG A 112 9.90 8.43 -9.52
CA ARG A 112 9.09 9.51 -8.91
C ARG A 112 9.76 10.88 -9.04
N LEU A 113 11.09 10.95 -8.85
CA LEU A 113 11.85 12.19 -9.02
C LEU A 113 11.80 12.68 -10.48
N THR A 114 12.11 11.79 -11.43
CA THR A 114 12.07 12.13 -12.86
C THR A 114 10.67 12.54 -13.32
N GLN A 115 9.64 11.85 -12.83
CA GLN A 115 8.26 12.22 -13.12
C GLN A 115 7.89 13.60 -12.56
N ALA A 116 8.35 13.94 -11.35
CA ALA A 116 8.15 15.28 -10.78
C ALA A 116 8.89 16.37 -11.59
N GLU A 117 10.11 16.07 -12.07
CA GLU A 117 10.87 16.99 -12.93
C GLU A 117 10.18 17.20 -14.30
N LEU A 118 9.70 16.12 -14.93
CA LEU A 118 8.95 16.22 -16.19
C LEU A 118 7.67 17.06 -16.03
N VAL A 119 6.92 16.84 -14.96
CA VAL A 119 5.73 17.66 -14.65
C VAL A 119 6.12 19.13 -14.46
N GLN A 120 7.22 19.41 -13.78
CA GLN A 120 7.70 20.79 -13.60
C GLN A 120 8.15 21.41 -14.93
N ALA A 121 8.89 20.67 -15.75
CA ALA A 121 9.30 21.11 -17.07
C ALA A 121 8.11 21.39 -18.00
N ALA A 122 7.10 20.51 -18.00
CA ALA A 122 5.86 20.71 -18.75
C ALA A 122 5.11 21.98 -18.32
N LYS A 123 5.05 22.27 -17.01
CA LYS A 123 4.47 23.52 -16.48
C LYS A 123 5.22 24.75 -16.97
N LEU A 124 6.55 24.74 -16.90
CA LEU A 124 7.41 25.82 -17.38
C LEU A 124 7.30 26.01 -18.90
N ALA A 125 7.24 24.94 -19.65
CA ALA A 125 7.04 24.98 -21.10
C ALA A 125 5.66 25.57 -21.46
N THR A 126 4.61 25.22 -20.73
CA THR A 126 3.28 25.80 -20.89
C THR A 126 3.31 27.30 -20.58
N LEU A 127 3.93 27.69 -19.48
CA LEU A 127 4.10 29.09 -19.10
C LEU A 127 4.91 29.85 -20.18
N GLY A 128 6.00 29.26 -20.71
CA GLY A 128 6.80 29.84 -21.77
C GLY A 128 6.01 30.10 -23.07
N ARG A 129 5.22 29.13 -23.49
CA ARG A 129 4.34 29.30 -24.68
C ARG A 129 3.31 30.40 -24.49
N MET A 130 2.90 30.67 -23.28
CA MET A 130 1.89 31.65 -22.92
C MET A 130 2.47 33.01 -22.52
N SER A 131 3.81 33.17 -22.54
CA SER A 131 4.46 34.44 -22.21
C SER A 131 3.91 35.60 -23.01
N ALA A 132 3.56 35.39 -24.27
CA ALA A 132 2.95 36.44 -25.11
C ALA A 132 1.56 36.84 -24.59
N ALA A 133 0.69 35.88 -24.26
CA ALA A 133 -0.62 36.12 -23.72
C ALA A 133 -0.54 36.82 -22.33
N LEU A 134 0.36 36.33 -21.46
CA LEU A 134 0.61 36.96 -20.16
C LEU A 134 1.13 38.40 -20.31
N SER A 135 2.05 38.66 -21.24
CA SER A 135 2.54 40.01 -21.51
C SER A 135 1.42 40.91 -21.99
N HIS A 136 0.50 40.39 -22.80
CA HIS A 136 -0.67 41.15 -23.26
C HIS A 136 -1.63 41.42 -22.09
N GLU A 137 -1.94 40.44 -21.25
CA GLU A 137 -2.78 40.56 -20.06
C GLU A 137 -2.22 41.52 -19.00
N TYR A 138 -0.90 41.67 -18.88
CA TYR A 138 -0.29 42.67 -18.01
C TYR A 138 -0.21 44.06 -18.68
N SER A 139 0.04 44.15 -20.00
CA SER A 139 0.19 45.41 -20.70
C SER A 139 -1.11 46.19 -20.80
N GLN A 140 -2.25 45.53 -20.92
CA GLN A 140 -3.57 46.16 -21.00
C GLN A 140 -3.93 46.95 -19.74
N PRO A 141 -3.95 46.36 -18.51
CA PRO A 141 -4.26 47.12 -17.30
C PRO A 141 -3.22 48.20 -17.01
N LEU A 142 -1.93 47.97 -17.34
CA LEU A 142 -0.90 49.00 -17.19
C LEU A 142 -1.15 50.20 -18.09
N ALA A 143 -1.56 49.99 -19.34
CA ALA A 143 -1.91 51.05 -20.26
C ALA A 143 -3.15 51.82 -19.78
N ALA A 144 -4.17 51.11 -19.28
CA ALA A 144 -5.37 51.70 -18.72
C ALA A 144 -5.09 52.49 -17.43
N ILE A 145 -4.27 51.96 -16.51
CA ILE A 145 -3.82 52.65 -15.28
C ILE A 145 -3.14 53.97 -15.64
N ARG A 146 -2.22 53.94 -16.65
CA ARG A 146 -1.54 55.16 -17.13
C ARG A 146 -2.52 56.18 -17.67
N SER A 147 -3.44 55.75 -18.53
CA SER A 147 -4.46 56.64 -19.10
C SER A 147 -5.40 57.23 -18.03
N ASP A 148 -5.91 56.41 -17.12
CA ASP A 148 -6.79 56.89 -16.02
C ASP A 148 -6.03 57.83 -15.06
N ALA A 149 -4.73 57.62 -14.83
CA ALA A 149 -3.91 58.51 -14.03
C ALA A 149 -3.70 59.89 -14.70
N GLU A 150 -3.41 59.88 -16.02
CA GLU A 150 -3.29 61.14 -16.80
C GLU A 150 -4.61 61.94 -16.79
N ILE A 151 -5.75 61.22 -17.02
CA ILE A 151 -7.08 61.85 -16.99
C ILE A 151 -7.39 62.36 -15.58
N ALA A 152 -7.10 61.64 -14.52
CA ALA A 152 -7.32 62.10 -13.14
C ALA A 152 -6.50 63.36 -12.84
N GLY A 153 -5.22 63.39 -13.29
CA GLY A 153 -4.40 64.60 -13.16
C GLY A 153 -5.02 65.83 -13.83
N MET A 154 -5.44 65.72 -15.11
CA MET A 154 -6.09 66.75 -15.84
C MET A 154 -7.41 67.23 -15.19
N LEU A 155 -8.19 66.34 -14.61
CA LEU A 155 -9.44 66.63 -13.92
C LEU A 155 -9.19 67.42 -12.60
N ILE A 156 -8.15 67.07 -11.88
CA ILE A 156 -7.72 67.76 -10.65
C ILE A 156 -7.32 69.23 -11.01
N GLU A 157 -6.50 69.37 -12.05
CA GLU A 157 -6.08 70.71 -12.51
C GLU A 157 -7.28 71.59 -12.91
N ARG A 158 -8.35 70.99 -13.41
CA ARG A 158 -9.60 71.67 -13.80
C ARG A 158 -10.62 71.87 -12.66
N GLY A 159 -10.26 71.48 -11.43
CA GLY A 159 -11.16 71.57 -10.26
C GLY A 159 -12.24 70.44 -10.20
N ARG A 160 -12.18 69.45 -11.06
CA ARG A 160 -13.17 68.34 -11.18
C ARG A 160 -12.81 67.12 -10.29
N ALA A 161 -12.55 67.40 -9.02
CA ALA A 161 -12.10 66.39 -8.08
C ALA A 161 -13.03 65.16 -7.91
N PRO A 162 -14.37 65.26 -7.93
CA PRO A 162 -15.25 64.10 -7.85
C PRO A 162 -15.04 63.07 -9.02
N GLU A 163 -14.80 63.56 -10.24
CA GLU A 163 -14.58 62.73 -11.42
C GLU A 163 -13.18 62.14 -11.42
N ALA A 164 -12.19 62.86 -10.92
CA ALA A 164 -10.86 62.31 -10.72
C ALA A 164 -10.89 61.09 -9.73
N LYS A 165 -11.72 61.14 -8.68
CA LYS A 165 -11.91 60.03 -7.74
C LYS A 165 -12.41 58.78 -8.44
N VAL A 166 -13.27 58.90 -9.47
CA VAL A 166 -13.76 57.72 -10.23
C VAL A 166 -12.61 57.06 -10.99
N ASN A 167 -11.72 57.85 -11.62
CA ASN A 167 -10.55 57.28 -12.29
C ASN A 167 -9.56 56.65 -11.32
N LEU A 168 -9.34 57.27 -10.16
CA LEU A 168 -8.51 56.66 -9.10
C LEU A 168 -9.08 55.33 -8.60
N ALA A 169 -10.39 55.21 -8.41
CA ALA A 169 -11.04 53.96 -8.03
C ALA A 169 -10.88 52.86 -9.11
N ARG A 170 -10.90 53.25 -10.41
CA ARG A 170 -10.61 52.29 -11.51
C ARG A 170 -9.16 51.80 -11.46
N ILE A 171 -8.20 52.71 -11.22
CA ILE A 171 -6.79 52.34 -11.05
C ILE A 171 -6.63 51.34 -9.91
N GLU A 172 -7.25 51.57 -8.74
CA GLU A 172 -7.20 50.69 -7.60
C GLU A 172 -7.75 49.28 -7.94
N GLY A 173 -8.88 49.22 -8.66
CA GLY A 173 -9.43 47.97 -9.16
C GLY A 173 -8.48 47.21 -10.11
N MET A 174 -7.79 47.93 -11.02
CA MET A 174 -6.81 47.31 -11.93
C MET A 174 -5.57 46.81 -11.20
N VAL A 175 -5.06 47.52 -10.21
CA VAL A 175 -3.91 47.09 -9.37
C VAL A 175 -4.28 45.82 -8.58
N THR A 176 -5.47 45.81 -7.96
CA THR A 176 -5.98 44.64 -7.25
C THR A 176 -6.04 43.41 -8.17
N ARG A 177 -6.55 43.59 -9.39
CA ARG A 177 -6.61 42.55 -10.39
C ARG A 177 -5.23 42.02 -10.80
N MET A 178 -4.25 42.91 -11.03
CA MET A 178 -2.87 42.54 -11.33
C MET A 178 -2.24 41.71 -10.20
N ALA A 179 -2.53 42.06 -8.95
CA ALA A 179 -2.08 41.29 -7.79
C ALA A 179 -2.68 39.86 -7.75
N GLU A 180 -3.96 39.69 -8.13
CA GLU A 180 -4.61 38.39 -8.25
C GLU A 180 -4.00 37.55 -9.36
N ILE A 181 -3.71 38.15 -10.53
CA ILE A 181 -2.99 37.49 -11.64
C ILE A 181 -1.64 36.94 -11.13
N ALA A 182 -0.84 37.79 -10.48
CA ALA A 182 0.47 37.43 -9.96
C ALA A 182 0.38 36.32 -8.90
N LYS A 183 -0.61 36.38 -8.00
CA LYS A 183 -0.86 35.34 -6.98
C LYS A 183 -1.20 33.99 -7.62
N THR A 184 -2.07 34.00 -8.61
CA THR A 184 -2.51 32.79 -9.34
C THR A 184 -1.34 32.16 -10.08
N LEU A 185 -0.52 32.96 -10.77
CA LEU A 185 0.67 32.51 -11.49
C LEU A 185 1.73 31.91 -10.54
N LYS A 186 1.96 32.56 -9.40
CA LYS A 186 2.84 32.04 -8.34
C LYS A 186 2.33 30.69 -7.78
N GLY A 187 1.02 30.53 -7.65
CA GLY A 187 0.39 29.27 -7.25
C GLY A 187 0.62 28.16 -8.26
N PHE A 188 0.55 28.47 -9.58
CA PHE A 188 0.78 27.51 -10.66
C PHE A 188 2.24 27.02 -10.74
N THR A 189 3.22 27.91 -10.50
CA THR A 189 4.65 27.58 -10.58
C THR A 189 5.20 26.95 -9.31
N ARG A 190 4.50 27.07 -8.19
CA ARG A 190 4.99 26.52 -6.91
C ARG A 190 5.06 25.01 -6.95
N LYS A 191 6.20 24.46 -6.49
CA LYS A 191 6.37 23.02 -6.25
C LYS A 191 5.28 22.56 -5.29
N SER A 192 4.53 21.53 -5.65
CA SER A 192 3.48 20.97 -4.77
C SER A 192 4.12 20.57 -3.44
N GLY A 193 3.89 21.34 -2.39
CA GLY A 193 4.35 21.01 -1.04
C GLY A 193 3.57 19.78 -0.55
N THR A 194 4.28 18.84 0.03
CA THR A 194 3.77 17.54 0.53
C THR A 194 3.14 17.65 1.91
N ASP A 195 2.52 18.76 2.26
CA ASP A 195 1.83 18.91 3.55
C ASP A 195 0.42 18.23 3.45
N ILE A 196 0.44 16.91 3.37
CA ILE A 196 -0.79 16.09 3.35
C ILE A 196 -1.12 15.74 4.79
N ARG A 197 -2.23 16.27 5.31
CA ARG A 197 -2.74 16.03 6.67
C ARG A 197 -4.21 15.65 6.61
N PRO A 198 -4.77 15.07 7.68
CA PRO A 198 -6.21 14.97 7.82
C PRO A 198 -6.85 16.35 7.83
N VAL A 199 -7.84 16.60 6.98
CA VAL A 199 -8.52 17.88 6.81
C VAL A 199 -10.03 17.66 6.85
N SER A 200 -10.73 18.41 7.69
CA SER A 200 -12.18 18.48 7.74
C SER A 200 -12.72 19.25 6.52
N LEU A 201 -13.52 18.59 5.69
CA LEU A 201 -14.16 19.28 4.55
C LEU A 201 -15.24 20.26 5.00
N ARG A 202 -15.91 20.00 6.12
CA ARG A 202 -16.85 20.96 6.72
C ARG A 202 -16.15 22.29 7.02
N GLN A 203 -15.00 22.21 7.70
CA GLN A 203 -14.24 23.41 8.08
C GLN A 203 -13.79 24.19 6.83
N VAL A 204 -13.34 23.51 5.79
CA VAL A 204 -12.97 24.10 4.50
C VAL A 204 -14.16 24.83 3.86
N ILE A 205 -15.35 24.22 3.89
CA ILE A 205 -16.57 24.82 3.34
C ILE A 205 -16.96 26.08 4.14
N ASP A 206 -16.99 26.00 5.47
CA ASP A 206 -17.41 27.09 6.34
C ASP A 206 -16.50 28.32 6.18
N GLU A 207 -15.15 28.09 6.19
CA GLU A 207 -14.17 29.18 6.00
C GLU A 207 -14.26 29.81 4.59
N THR A 208 -14.47 28.96 3.56
CA THR A 208 -14.65 29.45 2.19
C THR A 208 -15.94 30.26 2.01
N ALA A 209 -17.05 29.79 2.57
CA ALA A 209 -18.33 30.47 2.53
C ALA A 209 -18.24 31.83 3.22
N LEU A 210 -17.55 31.90 4.37
CA LEU A 210 -17.31 33.17 5.08
C LEU A 210 -16.47 34.14 4.23
N LEU A 211 -15.43 33.65 3.56
CA LEU A 211 -14.57 34.46 2.70
C LEU A 211 -15.33 35.05 1.49
N LEU A 212 -16.23 34.27 0.89
CA LEU A 212 -17.02 34.69 -0.27
C LEU A 212 -18.32 35.43 0.07
N GLN A 213 -18.65 35.59 1.36
CA GLN A 213 -19.88 36.23 1.82
C GLN A 213 -20.09 37.66 1.24
N PRO A 214 -19.04 38.54 1.13
CA PRO A 214 -19.21 39.84 0.51
C PRO A 214 -19.59 39.76 -0.99
N GLN A 215 -19.08 38.78 -1.72
CA GLN A 215 -19.41 38.55 -3.13
C GLN A 215 -20.84 38.01 -3.28
N ILE A 216 -21.23 37.04 -2.48
CA ILE A 216 -22.57 36.45 -2.45
C ILE A 216 -23.64 37.54 -2.19
N LYS A 217 -23.39 38.39 -1.20
CA LYS A 217 -24.30 39.50 -0.87
C LYS A 217 -24.41 40.54 -2.00
N ARG A 218 -23.29 40.89 -2.63
CA ARG A 218 -23.30 41.89 -3.76
C ARG A 218 -24.03 41.33 -4.98
N SER A 219 -23.91 40.06 -5.27
CA SER A 219 -24.56 39.40 -6.41
C SER A 219 -25.98 38.94 -6.13
N ASN A 220 -26.51 39.16 -4.92
CA ASN A 220 -27.85 38.74 -4.46
C ASN A 220 -28.16 37.27 -4.77
N VAL A 221 -27.17 36.38 -4.64
CA VAL A 221 -27.27 34.95 -4.93
C VAL A 221 -27.78 34.22 -3.70
N ARG A 222 -28.75 33.30 -3.88
CA ARG A 222 -29.15 32.37 -2.86
C ARG A 222 -28.16 31.21 -2.82
N LEU A 223 -27.30 31.17 -1.79
CA LEU A 223 -26.40 30.05 -1.53
C LEU A 223 -27.05 29.04 -0.57
N ASP A 224 -27.24 27.79 -1.02
CA ASP A 224 -27.73 26.69 -0.23
C ASP A 224 -26.56 25.73 0.08
N ILE A 225 -26.28 25.54 1.38
CA ILE A 225 -25.17 24.67 1.84
C ILE A 225 -25.76 23.46 2.57
N ALA A 226 -25.61 22.29 1.99
CA ALA A 226 -26.05 21.01 2.53
C ALA A 226 -24.82 20.18 2.96
N VAL A 227 -24.54 20.14 4.27
CA VAL A 227 -23.41 19.38 4.84
C VAL A 227 -23.97 18.37 5.84
N PRO A 228 -23.51 17.08 5.84
CA PRO A 228 -23.98 16.06 6.76
C PRO A 228 -23.64 16.41 8.22
N GLY A 229 -24.38 15.86 9.17
CA GLY A 229 -24.10 16.08 10.60
C GLY A 229 -22.73 15.57 11.05
N GLU A 230 -22.28 14.47 10.46
CA GLU A 230 -20.96 13.88 10.70
C GLU A 230 -19.89 14.58 9.86
N ASP A 231 -18.71 14.80 10.45
CA ASP A 231 -17.60 15.44 9.75
C ASP A 231 -16.90 14.43 8.81
N ILE A 232 -16.58 14.86 7.60
CA ILE A 232 -15.89 14.06 6.60
C ILE A 232 -14.45 14.52 6.51
N ILE A 233 -13.52 13.66 6.94
CA ILE A 233 -12.09 13.93 6.94
C ILE A 233 -11.46 13.33 5.69
N VAL A 234 -10.62 14.11 5.00
CA VAL A 234 -9.86 13.67 3.83
C VAL A 234 -8.36 13.91 4.03
N LYS A 235 -7.52 13.19 3.30
CA LYS A 235 -6.07 13.47 3.27
C LYS A 235 -5.77 14.57 2.27
N GLY A 236 -5.26 15.73 2.74
CA GLY A 236 -4.97 16.87 1.87
C GLY A 236 -4.29 18.02 2.57
N GLY A 237 -4.11 19.12 1.85
CA GLY A 237 -3.68 20.41 2.41
C GLY A 237 -4.86 21.36 2.53
N ARG A 238 -5.15 21.85 3.74
CA ARG A 238 -6.32 22.71 4.00
C ARG A 238 -6.41 23.90 3.03
N ILE A 239 -5.36 24.70 2.93
CA ILE A 239 -5.33 25.89 2.06
C ILE A 239 -5.54 25.52 0.59
N ARG A 240 -5.05 24.37 0.14
CA ARG A 240 -5.26 23.91 -1.24
C ARG A 240 -6.70 23.49 -1.49
N LEU A 241 -7.33 22.81 -0.53
CA LEU A 241 -8.74 22.44 -0.62
C LEU A 241 -9.65 23.67 -0.55
N GLU A 242 -9.35 24.64 0.31
CA GLU A 242 -10.02 25.94 0.30
C GLU A 242 -9.96 26.58 -1.09
N GLN A 243 -8.79 26.59 -1.72
CA GLN A 243 -8.61 27.12 -3.08
C GLN A 243 -9.48 26.41 -4.12
N VAL A 244 -9.64 25.06 -4.02
CA VAL A 244 -10.57 24.32 -4.90
C VAL A 244 -12.00 24.83 -4.70
N VAL A 245 -12.46 24.90 -3.46
CA VAL A 245 -13.83 25.31 -3.15
C VAL A 245 -14.08 26.78 -3.56
N ILE A 246 -13.11 27.67 -3.33
CA ILE A 246 -13.16 29.07 -3.80
C ILE A 246 -13.32 29.12 -5.32
N ASN A 247 -12.50 28.37 -6.07
CA ASN A 247 -12.54 28.35 -7.52
C ASN A 247 -13.89 27.87 -8.06
N LEU A 248 -14.42 26.77 -7.46
CA LEU A 248 -15.71 26.23 -7.88
C LEU A 248 -16.88 27.17 -7.55
N LEU A 249 -16.90 27.69 -6.32
CA LEU A 249 -17.95 28.66 -5.90
C LEU A 249 -17.90 29.97 -6.67
N SER A 250 -16.71 30.55 -6.88
CA SER A 250 -16.57 31.78 -7.67
C SER A 250 -17.06 31.59 -9.11
N ASN A 251 -16.73 30.45 -9.74
CA ASN A 251 -17.24 30.15 -11.08
C ASN A 251 -18.77 30.00 -11.11
N ALA A 252 -19.35 29.35 -10.09
CA ALA A 252 -20.80 29.25 -9.98
C ALA A 252 -21.47 30.63 -9.76
N LEU A 253 -20.91 31.47 -8.91
CA LEU A 253 -21.39 32.85 -8.66
C LEU A 253 -21.32 33.69 -9.92
N ASP A 254 -20.26 33.59 -10.71
CA ASP A 254 -20.11 34.29 -11.98
C ASP A 254 -21.12 33.79 -13.03
N ALA A 255 -21.36 32.48 -13.10
CA ALA A 255 -22.27 31.87 -14.06
C ALA A 255 -23.74 32.30 -13.85
N VAL A 256 -24.14 32.62 -12.62
CA VAL A 256 -25.49 33.07 -12.32
C VAL A 256 -25.67 34.59 -12.42
N GLY A 257 -24.60 35.34 -12.77
CA GLY A 257 -24.65 36.76 -13.00
C GLY A 257 -25.55 37.10 -14.19
N GLY A 258 -26.76 37.60 -13.94
CA GLY A 258 -27.77 37.91 -14.98
C GLY A 258 -28.99 36.96 -14.98
N VAL A 259 -28.99 35.93 -14.13
CA VAL A 259 -30.17 35.08 -13.93
C VAL A 259 -31.18 35.79 -13.01
N SER A 260 -32.45 35.71 -13.32
CA SER A 260 -33.54 36.41 -12.57
C SER A 260 -33.66 35.94 -11.11
N SER A 261 -33.30 34.69 -10.80
CA SER A 261 -33.31 34.14 -9.45
C SER A 261 -32.03 33.30 -9.27
N PRO A 262 -30.89 33.96 -9.01
CA PRO A 262 -29.60 33.32 -8.99
C PRO A 262 -29.48 32.37 -7.78
N GLN A 263 -29.18 31.10 -8.04
CA GLN A 263 -29.04 30.06 -7.03
C GLN A 263 -27.76 29.26 -7.25
N VAL A 264 -27.04 29.07 -6.15
CA VAL A 264 -25.88 28.16 -6.08
C VAL A 264 -26.10 27.22 -4.93
N ARG A 265 -25.84 25.93 -5.15
CA ARG A 265 -25.92 24.92 -4.10
C ARG A 265 -24.59 24.23 -3.96
N LEU A 266 -24.12 24.13 -2.72
CA LEU A 266 -22.98 23.33 -2.33
C LEU A 266 -23.48 22.17 -1.47
N ALA A 267 -23.16 20.93 -1.85
CA ALA A 267 -23.50 19.77 -1.06
C ALA A 267 -22.27 18.90 -0.80
N LEU A 268 -22.15 18.42 0.44
CA LEU A 268 -21.12 17.46 0.86
C LEU A 268 -21.82 16.19 1.33
N TYR A 269 -21.38 15.05 0.86
CA TYR A 269 -21.89 13.73 1.32
C TYR A 269 -20.80 12.67 1.16
N ARG A 270 -21.03 11.52 1.79
CA ARG A 270 -20.12 10.38 1.74
C ARG A 270 -20.74 9.25 0.91
N GLU A 271 -19.99 8.72 -0.04
CA GLU A 271 -20.31 7.52 -0.80
C GLU A 271 -19.28 6.43 -0.50
N GLY A 272 -19.57 5.54 0.44
CA GLY A 272 -18.60 4.53 0.90
C GLY A 272 -17.34 5.18 1.47
N ASP A 273 -16.18 4.91 0.84
CA ASP A 273 -14.88 5.47 1.25
C ASP A 273 -14.51 6.75 0.48
N VAL A 274 -15.48 7.40 -0.18
CA VAL A 274 -15.27 8.60 -0.95
C VAL A 274 -16.11 9.75 -0.39
N ALA A 275 -15.46 10.88 -0.15
CA ALA A 275 -16.12 12.17 0.11
C ALA A 275 -16.49 12.80 -1.22
N VAL A 276 -17.72 13.20 -1.39
CA VAL A 276 -18.22 13.90 -2.59
C VAL A 276 -18.68 15.30 -2.21
N LEU A 277 -18.05 16.31 -2.83
CA LEU A 277 -18.46 17.70 -2.73
C LEU A 277 -18.93 18.15 -4.09
N THR A 278 -20.18 18.63 -4.16
CA THR A 278 -20.75 19.17 -5.39
C THR A 278 -21.01 20.66 -5.24
N VAL A 279 -20.74 21.42 -6.31
CA VAL A 279 -21.13 22.80 -6.46
C VAL A 279 -21.98 22.89 -7.72
N SER A 280 -23.21 23.27 -7.59
CA SER A 280 -24.16 23.40 -8.71
C SER A 280 -24.76 24.80 -8.75
N ASP A 281 -25.03 25.28 -9.96
CA ASP A 281 -25.63 26.56 -10.24
C ASP A 281 -26.89 26.40 -11.12
N ASN A 282 -27.64 27.48 -11.28
CA ASN A 282 -28.75 27.59 -12.21
C ASN A 282 -28.46 28.57 -13.36
N GLY A 283 -27.22 28.72 -13.74
CA GLY A 283 -26.76 29.53 -14.85
C GLY A 283 -27.07 28.92 -16.23
N PRO A 284 -26.38 29.40 -17.27
CA PRO A 284 -26.61 28.87 -18.65
C PRO A 284 -26.03 27.48 -18.89
N GLY A 285 -25.23 26.93 -17.94
CA GLY A 285 -24.50 25.69 -18.13
C GLY A 285 -23.25 25.85 -18.96
N ILE A 286 -22.68 24.75 -19.45
CA ILE A 286 -21.45 24.67 -20.21
C ILE A 286 -21.80 24.19 -21.62
N HIS A 287 -21.33 24.90 -22.67
CA HIS A 287 -21.53 24.44 -24.04
C HIS A 287 -20.85 23.07 -24.28
N ALA A 288 -21.50 22.23 -25.09
CA ALA A 288 -20.99 20.88 -25.34
C ALA A 288 -19.59 20.87 -25.97
N GLU A 289 -19.28 21.88 -26.78
CA GLU A 289 -17.96 22.07 -27.44
C GLU A 289 -16.87 22.44 -26.44
N ASP A 290 -17.24 23.13 -25.35
CA ASP A 290 -16.31 23.61 -24.31
C ASP A 290 -16.01 22.54 -23.25
N MET A 291 -16.95 21.60 -23.04
CA MET A 291 -16.87 20.61 -21.98
C MET A 291 -15.53 19.85 -21.93
N PRO A 292 -14.90 19.44 -23.04
CA PRO A 292 -13.60 18.74 -23.02
C PRO A 292 -12.43 19.61 -22.58
N GLN A 293 -12.58 20.96 -22.66
CA GLN A 293 -11.47 21.92 -22.49
C GLN A 293 -11.59 22.76 -21.21
N ILE A 294 -12.69 22.65 -20.43
CA ILE A 294 -12.93 23.51 -19.27
C ILE A 294 -11.87 23.38 -18.17
N PHE A 295 -11.14 22.26 -18.15
CA PHE A 295 -10.05 22.04 -17.21
C PHE A 295 -8.67 22.38 -17.80
N ASP A 296 -8.60 22.78 -19.07
CA ASP A 296 -7.36 23.19 -19.69
C ASP A 296 -6.89 24.53 -19.11
N PRO A 297 -5.61 24.72 -18.85
CA PRO A 297 -5.09 25.99 -18.38
C PRO A 297 -5.39 27.11 -19.39
N PHE A 298 -5.88 28.24 -18.90
CA PHE A 298 -6.24 29.45 -19.64
C PHE A 298 -7.47 29.34 -20.56
N PHE A 299 -8.15 28.22 -20.56
CA PHE A 299 -9.43 28.15 -21.23
C PHE A 299 -10.47 28.99 -20.47
N THR A 300 -11.11 29.90 -21.17
CA THR A 300 -12.17 30.77 -20.62
C THR A 300 -13.15 31.19 -21.71
N THR A 301 -14.42 31.17 -21.39
CA THR A 301 -15.52 31.70 -22.22
C THR A 301 -15.93 33.07 -21.78
N LYS A 302 -15.30 33.64 -20.74
CA LYS A 302 -15.57 34.99 -20.23
C LYS A 302 -14.86 36.03 -21.10
N ASP A 303 -15.42 37.23 -21.15
CA ASP A 303 -14.85 38.39 -21.86
C ASP A 303 -13.38 38.62 -21.48
N VAL A 304 -12.62 39.16 -22.45
CA VAL A 304 -11.21 39.52 -22.24
C VAL A 304 -11.08 40.35 -20.97
N GLY A 305 -10.37 39.76 -20.02
CA GLY A 305 -10.17 40.41 -18.75
C GLY A 305 -11.14 40.02 -17.62
N ALA A 306 -12.16 39.22 -17.82
CA ALA A 306 -13.05 38.75 -16.75
C ALA A 306 -12.57 37.49 -16.04
N GLY A 307 -11.49 36.85 -16.55
CA GLY A 307 -10.89 35.68 -15.90
C GLY A 307 -9.73 35.07 -16.72
N LEU A 308 -8.71 34.60 -16.03
CA LEU A 308 -7.51 34.02 -16.66
C LEU A 308 -7.70 32.56 -17.14
N GLY A 309 -8.84 31.97 -16.91
CA GLY A 309 -9.03 30.54 -17.24
C GLY A 309 -8.14 29.57 -16.45
N LEU A 310 -7.60 30.00 -15.30
CA LEU A 310 -6.72 29.15 -14.47
C LEU A 310 -7.42 28.50 -13.28
N GLY A 311 -8.60 29.00 -12.88
CA GLY A 311 -9.29 28.55 -11.67
C GLY A 311 -9.62 27.04 -11.71
N LEU A 312 -10.28 26.59 -12.78
CA LEU A 312 -10.69 25.18 -12.93
C LEU A 312 -9.50 24.25 -13.14
N SER A 313 -8.49 24.66 -13.90
CA SER A 313 -7.29 23.86 -14.10
C SER A 313 -6.48 23.68 -12.80
N ILE A 314 -6.41 24.71 -11.96
CA ILE A 314 -5.80 24.61 -10.63
C ILE A 314 -6.62 23.70 -9.72
N ALA A 315 -7.95 23.83 -9.69
CA ALA A 315 -8.82 22.98 -8.91
C ALA A 315 -8.67 21.51 -9.33
N TYR A 316 -8.71 21.21 -10.62
CA TYR A 316 -8.51 19.89 -11.17
C TYR A 316 -7.18 19.26 -10.71
N LYS A 317 -6.10 20.05 -10.85
CA LYS A 317 -4.77 19.59 -10.44
C LYS A 317 -4.68 19.32 -8.93
N ILE A 318 -5.22 20.20 -8.10
CA ILE A 318 -5.19 20.04 -6.64
C ILE A 318 -5.94 18.74 -6.24
N VAL A 319 -7.11 18.52 -6.82
CA VAL A 319 -7.91 17.33 -6.54
C VAL A 319 -7.18 16.06 -6.98
N HIS A 320 -6.54 16.10 -8.15
CA HIS A 320 -5.74 14.98 -8.65
C HIS A 320 -4.50 14.70 -7.79
N ASP A 321 -3.82 15.75 -7.31
CA ASP A 321 -2.66 15.64 -6.40
C ASP A 321 -3.04 14.92 -5.07
N PHE A 322 -4.32 14.99 -4.67
CA PHE A 322 -4.87 14.30 -3.50
C PHE A 322 -5.56 12.97 -3.85
N SER A 323 -5.22 12.37 -4.99
CA SER A 323 -5.76 11.09 -5.48
C SER A 323 -7.29 11.11 -5.67
N GLY A 324 -7.85 12.29 -5.93
CA GLY A 324 -9.26 12.49 -6.20
C GLY A 324 -9.57 12.65 -7.68
N SER A 325 -10.82 12.96 -7.97
CA SER A 325 -11.30 13.34 -9.32
C SER A 325 -12.23 14.54 -9.26
N LEU A 326 -12.15 15.41 -10.27
CA LEU A 326 -13.06 16.53 -10.47
C LEU A 326 -13.75 16.35 -11.82
N LYS A 327 -15.08 16.38 -11.81
CA LYS A 327 -15.92 16.23 -13.01
C LYS A 327 -16.89 17.39 -13.10
N ALA A 328 -17.30 17.72 -14.33
CA ALA A 328 -18.36 18.69 -14.60
C ALA A 328 -19.44 18.05 -15.46
N ALA A 329 -20.66 18.49 -15.26
CA ALA A 329 -21.82 18.08 -16.06
C ALA A 329 -22.84 19.22 -16.10
N ASN A 330 -23.64 19.27 -17.15
CA ASN A 330 -24.84 20.12 -17.17
C ASN A 330 -25.98 19.41 -16.46
N ARG A 331 -26.80 20.18 -15.75
CA ARG A 331 -27.97 19.68 -15.03
C ARG A 331 -29.19 19.68 -15.96
N ASP A 332 -30.03 18.69 -15.84
CA ASP A 332 -31.30 18.61 -16.60
C ASP A 332 -32.22 19.81 -16.31
N SER A 333 -32.11 20.37 -15.10
CA SER A 333 -32.87 21.56 -14.65
C SER A 333 -32.27 22.89 -15.11
N GLY A 334 -31.18 22.87 -15.90
CA GLY A 334 -30.38 24.02 -16.27
C GLY A 334 -29.24 24.28 -15.30
N GLY A 335 -28.17 24.94 -15.81
CA GLY A 335 -26.95 25.21 -15.06
C GLY A 335 -25.92 24.08 -15.12
N ALA A 336 -24.79 24.29 -14.44
CA ALA A 336 -23.71 23.33 -14.35
C ALA A 336 -23.59 22.75 -12.95
N GLU A 337 -22.97 21.58 -12.86
CA GLU A 337 -22.56 20.92 -11.60
C GLU A 337 -21.12 20.46 -11.70
N PHE A 338 -20.32 20.83 -10.72
CA PHE A 338 -18.96 20.35 -10.53
C PHE A 338 -18.92 19.42 -9.33
N ALA A 339 -18.44 18.20 -9.52
CA ALA A 339 -18.33 17.17 -8.50
C ALA A 339 -16.87 16.84 -8.20
N MET A 340 -16.39 17.19 -7.00
CA MET A 340 -15.10 16.80 -6.47
C MET A 340 -15.26 15.52 -5.64
N ARG A 341 -14.44 14.52 -5.90
CA ARG A 341 -14.40 13.24 -5.18
C ARG A 341 -13.03 13.03 -4.58
N LEU A 342 -12.94 12.78 -3.28
CA LEU A 342 -11.69 12.54 -2.56
C LEU A 342 -11.81 11.29 -1.67
N PRO A 343 -10.73 10.49 -1.52
CA PRO A 343 -10.73 9.38 -0.57
C PRO A 343 -10.88 9.90 0.87
N VAL A 344 -11.78 9.29 1.64
CA VAL A 344 -11.94 9.58 3.07
C VAL A 344 -10.72 9.06 3.82
N ALA A 345 -10.23 9.83 4.78
CA ALA A 345 -9.15 9.38 5.66
C ALA A 345 -9.69 8.36 6.66
N ASP A 346 -9.02 7.21 6.80
CA ASP A 346 -9.34 6.22 7.84
C ASP A 346 -9.26 6.87 9.22
N GLN A 347 -10.33 6.74 10.01
CA GLN A 347 -10.39 7.28 11.38
C GLN A 347 -9.35 6.67 12.34
N GLY A 348 -8.72 5.55 11.98
CA GLY A 348 -7.68 4.88 12.76
C GLY A 348 -6.35 5.64 12.86
N VAL A 349 -6.12 6.68 12.05
CA VAL A 349 -4.86 7.46 12.05
C VAL A 349 -4.95 8.71 12.96
N LEU A 350 -6.14 9.11 13.38
CA LEU A 350 -6.36 10.29 14.24
C LEU A 350 -6.07 10.03 15.76
N ALA A 351 -5.81 8.81 16.17
CA ALA A 351 -5.57 8.43 17.56
C ALA A 351 -4.09 8.25 17.93
N ALA A 352 -3.14 8.58 17.04
CA ALA A 352 -1.72 8.28 17.21
C ALA A 352 -0.78 9.50 17.08
N GLU A 353 -1.28 10.73 17.32
CA GLU A 353 -0.42 11.91 17.52
C GLU A 353 -0.75 12.65 18.81
#